data_5489fccc91b3bc6104dab4e5302160b0
#
_entry.id   5489fccc91b3bc6104dab4e5302160b0
#
_cell.length_a   1.000
_cell.length_b   1.000
_cell.length_c   1.000
_cell.angle_alpha   90.00
_cell.angle_beta   90.00
_cell.angle_gamma   90.00
#
_symmetry.space_group_name_H-M   'P 1'
#
loop_
_entity.id
_entity.type
_entity.pdbx_description
1 polymer ?
#
loop_
_entity_poly.entity_id
_entity_poly.type
_entity_poly.pdbx_seq_one_letter_code
_entity_poly.pdbx_strand_id
1 'polypeptide(L)'
;MNKNLIRLGSVCTCLALALSLAGCGASSSSSQAASGSSSAVEDHSDVYSAYLNDDGTLKGVDSATLVTLPQYKGISVPAEEYTITDDELNTQINSILDQYATYDQITDRAIADGDVVNIDYVGTVDGEEFSGGNTNGRGTLVTAGSDAYIDDFLTQIIGHTPGEKFDVNVTFPDPYENNPDLAGKAAVFHTTINYIQGDKQVPELTDEFVSQTSALADYGTAQGMKDTIRTSMEDNKADNYVLQKVLDECQFSEFPADLVNQLVDVSMAQFESQASAYGLDMETARSMMGYESEDAQREAMTASAQEQLKTVVMLEAIAKAEGLTVDEDALTNYFSTNVGTSDYSAYQTYYGRGYLCQAVLLDSAMDLVTSSAVRA
;
A
#
# COMPACT_ATOMS: atom_id res chain seq x y z
N MET A 1 -10.27 9.29 -16.19
CA MET A 1 -9.84 8.88 -14.83
C MET A 1 -10.63 7.64 -14.43
N ASN A 2 -9.94 6.55 -14.15
CA ASN A 2 -10.59 5.28 -13.86
C ASN A 2 -11.38 5.37 -12.56
N LYS A 3 -12.69 5.17 -12.63
CA LYS A 3 -13.60 5.11 -11.48
C LYS A 3 -13.20 4.02 -10.46
N ASN A 4 -12.30 3.12 -10.83
CA ASN A 4 -11.91 1.94 -10.06
C ASN A 4 -10.73 2.18 -9.10
N LEU A 5 -9.97 3.28 -9.22
CA LEU A 5 -8.85 3.55 -8.30
C LEU A 5 -9.28 3.90 -6.87
N ILE A 6 -10.55 4.24 -6.66
CA ILE A 6 -11.11 4.59 -5.35
C ILE A 6 -11.92 3.41 -4.73
N ARG A 7 -12.23 2.37 -5.52
CA ARG A 7 -13.00 1.19 -5.06
C ARG A 7 -12.22 0.19 -4.21
N LEU A 8 -10.92 0.37 -4.05
CA LEU A 8 -10.01 -0.59 -3.40
C LEU A 8 -10.00 -0.56 -1.86
N GLY A 9 -10.94 0.07 -1.23
CA GLY A 9 -10.86 0.26 0.21
C GLY A 9 -11.98 -0.33 1.03
N SER A 10 -12.31 -1.60 1.03
CA SER A 10 -12.90 -2.20 2.25
C SER A 10 -13.19 -3.70 2.27
N VAL A 11 -13.41 -4.40 1.16
CA VAL A 11 -13.81 -5.83 1.22
C VAL A 11 -12.75 -6.77 0.64
N CYS A 12 -11.85 -6.28 -0.21
CA CYS A 12 -10.76 -7.06 -0.82
C CYS A 12 -9.38 -6.75 -0.26
N THR A 13 -9.23 -6.45 1.03
CA THR A 13 -7.91 -6.23 1.65
C THR A 13 -6.98 -7.44 1.53
N CYS A 14 -7.50 -8.62 1.24
CA CYS A 14 -6.71 -9.83 1.08
C CYS A 14 -6.19 -10.08 -0.34
N LEU A 15 -6.86 -9.56 -1.38
CA LEU A 15 -6.39 -9.64 -2.77
C LEU A 15 -5.65 -8.36 -3.22
N ALA A 16 -5.97 -7.21 -2.63
CA ALA A 16 -5.38 -5.93 -3.03
C ALA A 16 -3.94 -5.69 -2.50
N LEU A 17 -3.54 -6.38 -1.43
CA LEU A 17 -2.18 -6.27 -0.87
C LEU A 17 -1.10 -6.92 -1.76
N ALA A 18 -1.49 -7.80 -2.65
CA ALA A 18 -0.56 -8.54 -3.49
C ALA A 18 -0.13 -7.81 -4.77
N LEU A 19 -0.88 -6.82 -5.24
CA LEU A 19 -0.55 -6.10 -6.49
C LEU A 19 0.50 -4.97 -6.31
N SER A 20 1.06 -4.80 -5.10
CA SER A 20 2.04 -3.74 -4.79
C SER A 20 3.49 -4.09 -5.11
N LEU A 21 3.78 -4.96 -6.07
CA LEU A 21 5.16 -5.20 -6.57
C LEU A 21 5.82 -3.96 -7.21
N ALA A 22 5.07 -2.88 -7.43
CA ALA A 22 5.59 -1.64 -7.99
C ALA A 22 6.23 -0.68 -6.96
N GLY A 23 6.44 -1.09 -5.71
CA GLY A 23 6.84 -0.24 -4.60
C GLY A 23 8.33 -0.10 -4.33
N CYS A 24 9.23 -0.59 -5.16
CA CYS A 24 10.66 -0.27 -5.05
C CYS A 24 11.10 0.61 -6.22
N GLY A 25 10.95 1.92 -6.06
CA GLY A 25 11.66 2.91 -6.87
C GLY A 25 10.87 3.64 -7.92
N ALA A 26 9.90 4.45 -7.54
CA ALA A 26 9.52 5.59 -8.37
C ALA A 26 9.00 6.76 -7.52
N SER A 27 9.90 7.54 -6.95
CA SER A 27 9.65 8.96 -6.80
C SER A 27 9.74 9.59 -8.18
N SER A 28 8.65 10.21 -8.59
CA SER A 28 8.48 10.91 -9.85
C SER A 28 9.56 11.96 -10.08
N SER A 29 10.38 11.80 -11.12
CA SER A 29 10.79 12.87 -12.03
C SER A 29 11.64 12.33 -13.19
N SER A 30 11.15 12.59 -14.41
CA SER A 30 11.87 12.79 -15.70
C SER A 30 12.99 11.83 -16.09
N SER A 31 12.69 11.06 -17.15
CA SER A 31 13.57 10.68 -18.28
C SER A 31 15.08 10.62 -18.05
N GLN A 32 15.58 9.40 -17.86
CA GLN A 32 16.80 8.94 -18.54
C GLN A 32 16.82 7.40 -18.48
N ALA A 33 17.00 6.78 -19.66
CA ALA A 33 17.17 5.36 -19.80
C ALA A 33 18.44 4.93 -19.06
N ALA A 34 18.26 4.24 -17.93
CA ALA A 34 19.33 3.48 -17.31
C ALA A 34 19.13 2.02 -17.73
N SER A 35 20.07 1.50 -18.49
CA SER A 35 20.27 0.07 -18.70
C SER A 35 20.62 -0.57 -17.36
N GLY A 36 19.61 -1.01 -16.62
CA GLY A 36 19.73 -1.76 -15.37
C GLY A 36 19.36 -3.22 -15.66
N SER A 37 20.15 -4.14 -15.23
CA SER A 37 19.90 -5.59 -15.29
C SER A 37 18.49 -5.87 -14.80
N SER A 38 17.67 -6.51 -15.64
CA SER A 38 16.40 -7.08 -15.23
C SER A 38 16.71 -8.21 -14.24
N SER A 39 16.56 -7.95 -12.94
CA SER A 39 16.42 -9.04 -11.99
C SER A 39 15.18 -9.82 -12.42
N ALA A 40 15.34 -11.11 -12.65
CA ALA A 40 14.20 -11.97 -12.98
C ALA A 40 13.17 -11.86 -11.85
N VAL A 41 11.89 -11.76 -12.21
CA VAL A 41 10.81 -11.80 -11.22
C VAL A 41 10.87 -13.17 -10.55
N GLU A 42 10.92 -13.20 -9.22
CA GLU A 42 10.84 -14.46 -8.46
C GLU A 42 9.48 -15.13 -8.68
N ASP A 43 9.51 -16.47 -8.76
CA ASP A 43 8.30 -17.28 -8.93
C ASP A 43 7.82 -17.77 -7.55
N HIS A 44 6.67 -17.29 -7.10
CA HIS A 44 5.99 -17.73 -5.89
C HIS A 44 4.60 -18.32 -6.19
N SER A 45 4.38 -18.71 -7.45
CA SER A 45 3.09 -19.23 -7.92
C SER A 45 2.69 -20.54 -7.21
N ASP A 46 3.65 -21.31 -6.76
CA ASP A 46 3.45 -22.53 -5.97
C ASP A 46 2.86 -22.26 -4.57
N VAL A 47 3.02 -21.04 -4.06
CA VAL A 47 2.41 -20.58 -2.81
C VAL A 47 1.04 -19.97 -3.08
N TYR A 48 0.99 -18.91 -3.91
CA TYR A 48 -0.22 -18.11 -4.10
C TYR A 48 -1.33 -18.82 -4.88
N SER A 49 -0.98 -19.69 -5.82
CA SER A 49 -1.94 -20.48 -6.61
C SER A 49 -2.09 -21.92 -6.13
N ALA A 50 -1.47 -22.32 -4.99
CA ALA A 50 -1.50 -23.70 -4.50
C ALA A 50 -2.92 -24.27 -4.32
N TYR A 51 -3.84 -23.44 -3.86
CA TYR A 51 -5.22 -23.79 -3.56
C TYR A 51 -6.21 -23.47 -4.69
N LEU A 52 -5.71 -23.04 -5.86
CA LEU A 52 -6.52 -22.59 -6.99
C LEU A 52 -6.32 -23.46 -8.24
N ASN A 53 -7.37 -23.59 -9.03
CA ASN A 53 -7.30 -24.04 -10.41
C ASN A 53 -6.85 -22.87 -11.32
N ASP A 54 -6.41 -23.17 -12.55
CA ASP A 54 -5.97 -22.17 -13.52
C ASP A 54 -7.08 -21.17 -13.94
N ASP A 55 -8.36 -21.53 -13.74
CA ASP A 55 -9.51 -20.68 -13.98
C ASP A 55 -9.89 -19.78 -12.79
N GLY A 56 -9.11 -19.84 -11.72
CA GLY A 56 -9.31 -19.06 -10.51
C GLY A 56 -10.26 -19.65 -9.47
N THR A 57 -10.85 -20.81 -9.75
CA THR A 57 -11.74 -21.48 -8.80
C THR A 57 -10.95 -22.24 -7.73
N LEU A 58 -11.57 -22.47 -6.56
CA LEU A 58 -10.99 -23.23 -5.47
C LEU A 58 -10.74 -24.68 -5.87
N LYS A 59 -9.52 -25.17 -5.62
CA LYS A 59 -9.07 -26.49 -6.06
C LYS A 59 -9.69 -27.60 -5.20
N GLY A 60 -10.34 -28.55 -5.87
CA GLY A 60 -10.93 -29.71 -5.20
C GLY A 60 -12.19 -29.39 -4.39
N VAL A 61 -12.71 -28.18 -4.51
CA VAL A 61 -13.88 -27.69 -3.78
C VAL A 61 -14.91 -27.15 -4.78
N ASP A 62 -16.18 -27.42 -4.51
CA ASP A 62 -17.30 -26.77 -5.22
C ASP A 62 -17.95 -25.76 -4.27
N SER A 63 -17.64 -24.49 -4.44
CA SER A 63 -18.12 -23.40 -3.59
C SER A 63 -19.64 -23.36 -3.47
N ALA A 64 -20.36 -23.75 -4.54
CA ALA A 64 -21.83 -23.84 -4.50
C ALA A 64 -22.37 -24.90 -3.53
N THR A 65 -21.52 -25.85 -3.06
CA THR A 65 -21.90 -26.83 -2.03
C THR A 65 -21.60 -26.37 -0.61
N LEU A 66 -20.75 -25.34 -0.47
CA LEU A 66 -20.31 -24.81 0.82
C LEU A 66 -21.15 -23.63 1.30
N VAL A 67 -21.97 -23.05 0.43
CA VAL A 67 -22.81 -21.90 0.78
C VAL A 67 -24.22 -22.04 0.20
N THR A 68 -25.20 -21.66 1.00
CA THR A 68 -26.56 -21.40 0.51
C THR A 68 -26.68 -19.89 0.31
N LEU A 69 -26.77 -19.48 -0.96
CA LEU A 69 -26.88 -18.06 -1.33
C LEU A 69 -28.28 -17.53 -1.03
N PRO A 70 -28.40 -16.34 -0.43
CA PRO A 70 -29.67 -15.61 -0.36
C PRO A 70 -30.01 -14.96 -1.70
N GLN A 71 -30.97 -14.05 -1.72
CA GLN A 71 -31.13 -13.11 -2.83
C GLN A 71 -29.95 -12.15 -2.84
N TYR A 72 -29.16 -12.14 -3.92
CA TYR A 72 -27.97 -11.29 -4.09
C TYR A 72 -28.12 -10.25 -5.20
N LYS A 73 -29.24 -10.21 -5.92
CA LYS A 73 -29.55 -9.18 -6.93
C LYS A 73 -30.73 -8.31 -6.48
N GLY A 74 -30.71 -7.04 -6.88
CA GLY A 74 -31.77 -6.10 -6.61
C GLY A 74 -31.88 -5.76 -5.12
N ILE A 75 -30.78 -5.80 -4.38
CA ILE A 75 -30.74 -5.41 -2.96
C ILE A 75 -31.07 -3.93 -2.85
N SER A 76 -32.07 -3.60 -2.03
CA SER A 76 -32.39 -2.21 -1.72
C SER A 76 -31.40 -1.66 -0.69
N VAL A 77 -30.79 -0.52 -1.03
CA VAL A 77 -29.84 0.20 -0.18
C VAL A 77 -30.56 1.43 0.38
N PRO A 78 -30.87 1.47 1.68
CA PRO A 78 -31.47 2.64 2.31
C PRO A 78 -30.53 3.86 2.21
N ALA A 79 -31.12 5.07 2.11
CA ALA A 79 -30.34 6.30 1.93
C ALA A 79 -29.32 6.53 3.07
N GLU A 80 -29.67 6.17 4.31
CA GLU A 80 -28.80 6.28 5.47
C GLU A 80 -27.51 5.43 5.37
N GLU A 81 -27.53 4.36 4.57
CA GLU A 81 -26.38 3.44 4.44
C GLU A 81 -25.33 3.92 3.43
N TYR A 82 -25.68 4.85 2.53
CA TYR A 82 -24.71 5.35 1.56
C TYR A 82 -24.51 6.86 1.59
N THR A 83 -25.37 7.63 2.25
CA THR A 83 -25.22 9.09 2.30
C THR A 83 -23.89 9.48 2.97
N ILE A 84 -23.19 10.44 2.36
CA ILE A 84 -21.95 11.02 2.84
C ILE A 84 -22.23 12.40 3.43
N THR A 85 -21.82 12.60 4.67
CA THR A 85 -21.89 13.91 5.33
C THR A 85 -20.82 14.86 4.76
N ASP A 86 -21.03 16.16 4.94
CA ASP A 86 -20.02 17.16 4.53
C ASP A 86 -18.71 17.03 5.32
N ASP A 87 -18.76 16.57 6.56
CA ASP A 87 -17.55 16.35 7.39
C ASP A 87 -16.73 15.15 6.85
N GLU A 88 -17.36 14.06 6.45
CA GLU A 88 -16.71 12.91 5.82
C GLU A 88 -16.06 13.33 4.50
N LEU A 89 -16.79 14.07 3.66
CA LEU A 89 -16.28 14.58 2.40
C LEU A 89 -15.06 15.51 2.61
N ASN A 90 -15.18 16.46 3.55
CA ASN A 90 -14.10 17.39 3.84
C ASN A 90 -12.86 16.67 4.39
N THR A 91 -13.06 15.64 5.22
CA THR A 91 -11.95 14.81 5.71
C THR A 91 -11.21 14.15 4.57
N GLN A 92 -11.92 13.56 3.61
CA GLN A 92 -11.33 12.94 2.43
C GLN A 92 -10.61 13.97 1.53
N ILE A 93 -11.21 15.13 1.31
CA ILE A 93 -10.62 16.22 0.54
C ILE A 93 -9.35 16.72 1.22
N ASN A 94 -9.38 16.97 2.53
CA ASN A 94 -8.21 17.42 3.29
C ASN A 94 -7.07 16.40 3.23
N SER A 95 -7.36 15.10 3.30
CA SER A 95 -6.37 14.05 3.10
C SER A 95 -5.69 14.11 1.73
N ILE A 96 -6.43 14.48 0.69
CA ILE A 96 -5.87 14.66 -0.66
C ILE A 96 -5.03 15.94 -0.71
N LEU A 97 -5.54 17.05 -0.19
CA LEU A 97 -4.81 18.33 -0.18
C LEU A 97 -3.53 18.25 0.66
N ASP A 98 -3.53 17.48 1.72
CA ASP A 98 -2.36 17.22 2.58
C ASP A 98 -1.18 16.61 1.82
N GLN A 99 -1.43 15.85 0.76
CA GLN A 99 -0.38 15.28 -0.10
C GLN A 99 0.34 16.36 -0.95
N TYR A 100 -0.29 17.51 -1.11
CA TYR A 100 0.25 18.67 -1.82
C TYR A 100 0.71 19.79 -0.87
N ALA A 101 0.74 19.50 0.43
CA ALA A 101 1.20 20.47 1.40
C ALA A 101 2.70 20.78 1.19
N THR A 102 3.04 22.04 1.35
CA THR A 102 4.41 22.52 1.44
C THR A 102 4.73 22.94 2.87
N TYR A 103 5.98 23.27 3.12
CA TYR A 103 6.40 23.76 4.43
C TYR A 103 7.17 25.04 4.27
N ASP A 104 6.94 25.98 5.18
CA ASP A 104 7.74 27.18 5.24
C ASP A 104 9.21 26.84 5.47
N GLN A 105 10.11 27.63 4.89
CA GLN A 105 11.54 27.49 5.09
C GLN A 105 12.03 28.61 6.01
N ILE A 106 12.40 28.26 7.23
CA ILE A 106 12.95 29.19 8.20
C ILE A 106 14.47 29.23 8.00
N THR A 107 15.01 30.42 7.73
CA THR A 107 16.44 30.62 7.45
C THR A 107 17.11 31.68 8.32
N ASP A 108 16.40 32.25 9.27
CA ASP A 108 16.81 33.45 10.05
C ASP A 108 17.05 33.18 11.55
N ARG A 109 17.03 31.90 11.98
CA ARG A 109 17.34 31.52 13.35
C ARG A 109 18.22 30.27 13.43
N ALA A 110 18.82 30.06 14.59
CA ALA A 110 19.54 28.83 14.90
C ALA A 110 18.58 27.63 15.08
N ILE A 111 19.11 26.45 14.81
CA ILE A 111 18.44 25.16 15.02
C ILE A 111 18.29 24.94 16.54
N ALA A 112 17.09 24.59 16.95
CA ALA A 112 16.78 24.14 18.29
C ALA A 112 16.60 22.59 18.31
N ASP A 113 16.66 22.02 19.49
CA ASP A 113 16.34 20.61 19.71
C ASP A 113 14.89 20.32 19.30
N GLY A 114 14.70 19.24 18.54
CA GLY A 114 13.40 18.86 17.98
C GLY A 114 13.02 19.54 16.66
N ASP A 115 13.78 20.50 16.16
CA ASP A 115 13.54 21.08 14.84
C ASP A 115 13.71 20.03 13.72
N VAL A 116 12.83 20.06 12.75
CA VAL A 116 13.03 19.33 11.49
C VAL A 116 13.85 20.21 10.57
N VAL A 117 15.00 19.71 10.11
CA VAL A 117 16.00 20.47 9.38
C VAL A 117 16.35 19.78 8.07
N ASN A 118 16.40 20.54 6.98
CA ASN A 118 16.94 20.04 5.72
C ASN A 118 18.46 20.29 5.68
N ILE A 119 19.21 19.20 5.52
CA ILE A 119 20.67 19.23 5.50
C ILE A 119 21.22 18.54 4.24
N ASP A 120 22.36 18.99 3.78
CA ASP A 120 23.23 18.23 2.88
C ASP A 120 24.48 17.82 3.62
N TYR A 121 25.01 16.66 3.27
CA TYR A 121 26.31 16.20 3.79
C TYR A 121 27.09 15.37 2.78
N VAL A 122 28.41 15.36 2.97
CA VAL A 122 29.37 14.47 2.32
C VAL A 122 30.21 13.84 3.40
N GLY A 123 30.08 12.54 3.61
CA GLY A 123 30.82 11.76 4.61
C GLY A 123 32.11 11.19 4.06
N THR A 124 33.17 11.28 4.83
CA THR A 124 34.49 10.72 4.51
C THR A 124 35.04 9.89 5.67
N VAL A 125 35.72 8.81 5.34
CA VAL A 125 36.56 8.01 6.26
C VAL A 125 37.98 8.05 5.73
N ASP A 126 38.94 8.43 6.56
CA ASP A 126 40.35 8.63 6.16
C ASP A 126 40.53 9.59 4.96
N GLY A 127 39.57 10.52 4.78
CA GLY A 127 39.57 11.50 3.69
C GLY A 127 38.96 11.00 2.36
N GLU A 128 38.47 9.78 2.30
CA GLU A 128 37.80 9.21 1.12
C GLU A 128 36.31 9.09 1.35
N GLU A 129 35.49 9.49 0.34
CA GLU A 129 34.02 9.32 0.37
C GLU A 129 33.66 7.83 0.36
N PHE A 130 32.56 7.49 1.02
CA PHE A 130 32.03 6.14 1.06
C PHE A 130 30.58 6.08 0.55
N SER A 131 30.17 4.90 0.10
CA SER A 131 28.82 4.68 -0.42
C SER A 131 27.77 4.89 0.68
N GLY A 132 26.73 5.68 0.39
CA GLY A 132 25.69 6.04 1.34
C GLY A 132 26.01 7.25 2.22
N GLY A 133 27.23 7.79 2.16
CA GLY A 133 27.67 8.94 2.94
C GLY A 133 27.40 10.30 2.32
N ASN A 134 26.64 10.40 1.19
CA ASN A 134 26.50 11.64 0.44
C ASN A 134 25.04 11.87 0.00
N THR A 135 24.47 13.03 0.32
CA THR A 135 23.12 13.44 -0.13
C THR A 135 23.08 13.86 -1.60
N ASN A 136 24.22 14.05 -2.23
CA ASN A 136 24.37 14.53 -3.62
C ASN A 136 23.66 15.86 -3.90
N GLY A 137 23.55 16.74 -2.89
CA GLY A 137 22.91 18.05 -3.01
C GLY A 137 21.38 17.99 -3.13
N ARG A 138 20.76 16.85 -2.82
CA ARG A 138 19.29 16.70 -2.85
C ARG A 138 18.63 17.13 -1.56
N GLY A 139 19.42 17.30 -0.51
CA GLY A 139 18.95 17.51 0.84
C GLY A 139 18.31 16.26 1.46
N THR A 140 18.32 16.21 2.77
CA THR A 140 17.53 15.24 3.54
C THR A 140 16.95 15.93 4.76
N LEU A 141 15.73 15.52 5.15
CA LEU A 141 15.10 16.03 6.38
C LEU A 141 15.51 15.17 7.55
N VAL A 142 15.94 15.81 8.60
CA VAL A 142 16.34 15.17 9.86
C VAL A 142 15.74 15.92 11.05
N THR A 143 15.52 15.24 12.16
CA THR A 143 15.09 15.89 13.41
C THR A 143 16.29 16.11 14.29
N ALA A 144 16.60 17.38 14.58
CA ALA A 144 17.72 17.76 15.42
C ALA A 144 17.57 17.15 16.82
N GLY A 145 18.67 16.61 17.36
CA GLY A 145 18.69 15.96 18.67
C GLY A 145 18.12 14.56 18.74
N SER A 146 17.58 14.01 17.65
CA SER A 146 17.13 12.61 17.62
C SER A 146 18.32 11.64 17.48
N ASP A 147 18.11 10.37 17.84
CA ASP A 147 19.05 9.26 17.74
C ASP A 147 18.93 8.47 16.43
N ALA A 148 18.29 9.05 15.40
CA ALA A 148 18.11 8.39 14.12
C ALA A 148 19.40 8.24 13.30
N TYR A 149 20.45 8.99 13.63
CA TYR A 149 21.77 8.92 13.03
C TYR A 149 22.80 8.48 14.08
N ILE A 150 23.96 7.98 13.59
CA ILE A 150 25.04 7.49 14.47
C ILE A 150 25.68 8.60 15.29
N ASP A 151 26.16 8.25 16.48
CA ASP A 151 27.12 8.97 17.32
C ASP A 151 26.79 10.47 17.47
N ASP A 152 25.60 10.79 17.96
CA ASP A 152 25.15 12.18 18.22
C ASP A 152 25.25 13.14 17.01
N PHE A 153 25.27 12.61 15.77
CA PHE A 153 25.30 13.43 14.55
C PHE A 153 24.26 14.57 14.62
N LEU A 154 23.02 14.23 14.95
CA LEU A 154 21.90 15.17 14.95
C LEU A 154 21.90 16.11 16.15
N THR A 155 22.64 15.79 17.20
CA THR A 155 22.87 16.71 18.32
C THR A 155 23.88 17.78 17.93
N GLN A 156 24.88 17.45 17.11
CA GLN A 156 25.91 18.41 16.71
C GLN A 156 25.40 19.50 15.76
N ILE A 157 24.25 19.31 15.09
CA ILE A 157 23.66 20.35 14.25
C ILE A 157 22.90 21.43 15.03
N ILE A 158 22.60 21.20 16.31
CA ILE A 158 21.89 22.15 17.17
C ILE A 158 22.74 23.41 17.37
N GLY A 159 22.10 24.59 17.24
CA GLY A 159 22.77 25.88 17.40
C GLY A 159 23.37 26.44 16.12
N HIS A 160 23.55 25.63 15.08
CA HIS A 160 23.93 26.12 13.75
C HIS A 160 22.76 26.79 13.04
N THR A 161 23.07 27.66 12.06
CA THR A 161 22.05 28.40 11.32
C THR A 161 22.04 27.97 9.84
N PRO A 162 20.88 28.09 9.16
CA PRO A 162 20.81 27.86 7.71
C PRO A 162 21.86 28.64 6.92
N GLY A 163 22.48 27.96 5.95
CA GLY A 163 23.60 28.45 5.16
C GLY A 163 24.97 28.15 5.72
N GLU A 164 25.08 27.73 6.99
CA GLU A 164 26.36 27.31 7.57
C GLU A 164 26.84 26.00 6.98
N LYS A 165 28.19 25.89 6.89
CA LYS A 165 28.91 24.68 6.52
C LYS A 165 29.92 24.36 7.60
N PHE A 166 29.86 23.15 8.11
CA PHE A 166 30.73 22.69 9.20
C PHE A 166 30.93 21.18 9.15
N ASP A 167 31.86 20.72 9.95
CA ASP A 167 32.18 19.31 10.04
C ASP A 167 31.50 18.68 11.25
N VAL A 168 30.74 17.62 11.01
CA VAL A 168 30.18 16.73 12.03
C VAL A 168 31.10 15.52 12.14
N ASN A 169 31.66 15.28 13.33
CA ASN A 169 32.56 14.17 13.58
C ASN A 169 31.83 13.07 14.32
N VAL A 170 31.87 11.87 13.78
CA VAL A 170 31.19 10.70 14.36
C VAL A 170 32.09 9.46 14.29
N THR A 171 31.75 8.46 15.10
CA THR A 171 32.35 7.12 15.02
C THR A 171 31.25 6.11 14.71
N PHE A 172 31.46 5.31 13.70
CA PHE A 172 30.53 4.22 13.40
C PHE A 172 30.49 3.21 14.55
N PRO A 173 29.32 2.70 14.95
CA PRO A 173 29.25 1.67 15.97
C PRO A 173 30.02 0.40 15.55
N ASP A 174 30.40 -0.41 16.52
CA ASP A 174 31.00 -1.72 16.29
C ASP A 174 30.24 -2.77 17.13
N PRO A 175 29.51 -3.67 16.47
CA PRO A 175 29.33 -3.87 15.02
C PRO A 175 28.47 -2.81 14.34
N TYR A 176 28.67 -2.59 13.03
CA TYR A 176 27.81 -1.79 12.17
C TYR A 176 27.23 -2.66 11.05
N GLU A 177 26.00 -3.15 11.25
CA GLU A 177 25.39 -4.16 10.39
C GLU A 177 25.10 -3.65 8.97
N ASN A 178 24.77 -2.36 8.82
CA ASN A 178 24.47 -1.74 7.52
C ASN A 178 25.69 -1.71 6.59
N ASN A 179 26.90 -1.61 7.15
CA ASN A 179 28.15 -1.66 6.41
C ASN A 179 29.31 -2.09 7.33
N PRO A 180 29.62 -3.39 7.41
CA PRO A 180 30.68 -3.91 8.29
C PRO A 180 32.06 -3.30 8.04
N ASP A 181 32.33 -2.81 6.82
CA ASP A 181 33.60 -2.18 6.48
C ASP A 181 33.80 -0.81 7.16
N LEU A 182 32.75 -0.21 7.65
CA LEU A 182 32.77 1.06 8.40
C LEU A 182 32.77 0.87 9.92
N ALA A 183 32.53 -0.34 10.43
CA ALA A 183 32.43 -0.61 11.86
C ALA A 183 33.64 -0.07 12.63
N GLY A 184 33.40 0.71 13.69
CA GLY A 184 34.39 1.31 14.57
C GLY A 184 35.24 2.43 13.95
N LYS A 185 34.98 2.82 12.68
CA LYS A 185 35.79 3.87 12.00
C LYS A 185 35.29 5.27 12.35
N ALA A 186 36.19 6.20 12.52
CA ALA A 186 35.91 7.62 12.61
C ALA A 186 35.58 8.17 11.21
N ALA A 187 34.54 9.00 11.14
CA ALA A 187 34.09 9.67 9.92
C ALA A 187 33.91 11.17 10.15
N VAL A 188 34.09 11.94 9.09
CA VAL A 188 33.82 13.36 9.03
C VAL A 188 32.75 13.61 7.99
N PHE A 189 31.65 14.26 8.40
CA PHE A 189 30.60 14.66 7.49
C PHE A 189 30.64 16.18 7.29
N HIS A 190 31.02 16.60 6.09
CA HIS A 190 30.96 18.01 5.68
C HIS A 190 29.50 18.37 5.47
N THR A 191 28.90 19.00 6.45
CA THR A 191 27.45 19.25 6.54
C THR A 191 27.12 20.68 6.18
N THR A 192 26.03 20.86 5.42
CA THR A 192 25.45 22.17 5.10
C THR A 192 24.01 22.20 5.61
N ILE A 193 23.62 23.21 6.34
CA ILE A 193 22.23 23.45 6.73
C ILE A 193 21.55 24.22 5.63
N ASN A 194 20.50 23.66 5.04
CA ASN A 194 19.73 24.33 3.98
C ASN A 194 18.64 25.24 4.57
N TYR A 195 17.75 24.69 5.41
CA TYR A 195 16.69 25.41 6.10
C TYR A 195 16.14 24.59 7.27
N ILE A 196 15.44 25.27 8.18
CA ILE A 196 14.60 24.63 9.19
C ILE A 196 13.19 24.56 8.62
N GLN A 197 12.55 23.41 8.70
CA GLN A 197 11.16 23.23 8.28
C GLN A 197 10.23 23.97 9.25
N GLY A 198 9.43 24.86 8.73
CA GLY A 198 8.44 25.64 9.46
C GLY A 198 7.04 25.06 9.39
N ASP A 199 6.04 25.93 9.42
CA ASP A 199 4.65 25.54 9.43
C ASP A 199 4.23 24.86 8.13
N LYS A 200 3.40 23.83 8.25
CA LYS A 200 2.79 23.13 7.14
C LYS A 200 1.75 24.03 6.47
N GLN A 201 1.89 24.20 5.18
CA GLN A 201 0.99 24.97 4.32
C GLN A 201 0.18 24.02 3.43
N VAL A 202 -1.06 23.77 3.81
CA VAL A 202 -1.99 22.96 3.01
C VAL A 202 -2.66 23.89 1.99
N PRO A 203 -2.64 23.55 0.67
CA PRO A 203 -3.27 24.38 -0.33
C PRO A 203 -4.79 24.44 -0.14
N GLU A 204 -5.39 25.58 -0.47
CA GLU A 204 -6.85 25.68 -0.54
C GLU A 204 -7.38 24.97 -1.80
N LEU A 205 -8.53 24.32 -1.65
CA LEU A 205 -9.22 23.72 -2.79
C LEU A 205 -9.89 24.81 -3.65
N THR A 206 -9.20 25.22 -4.70
CA THR A 206 -9.69 26.20 -5.68
C THR A 206 -9.72 25.60 -7.08
N ASP A 207 -10.48 26.20 -8.00
CA ASP A 207 -10.51 25.76 -9.41
C ASP A 207 -9.13 25.89 -10.06
N GLU A 208 -8.37 26.92 -9.68
CA GLU A 208 -7.01 27.12 -10.15
C GLU A 208 -6.08 25.99 -9.68
N PHE A 209 -6.13 25.64 -8.39
CA PHE A 209 -5.33 24.55 -7.83
C PHE A 209 -5.65 23.22 -8.51
N VAL A 210 -6.94 22.90 -8.70
CA VAL A 210 -7.37 21.66 -9.36
C VAL A 210 -6.88 21.61 -10.80
N SER A 211 -7.04 22.70 -11.56
CA SER A 211 -6.66 22.74 -12.98
C SER A 211 -5.15 22.73 -13.22
N GLN A 212 -4.35 23.30 -12.29
CA GLN A 212 -2.89 23.37 -12.40
C GLN A 212 -2.19 22.11 -11.87
N THR A 213 -2.86 21.32 -11.05
CA THR A 213 -2.33 20.06 -10.50
C THR A 213 -2.63 18.92 -11.46
N SER A 214 -1.63 18.42 -12.17
CA SER A 214 -1.83 17.42 -13.24
C SER A 214 -2.62 16.18 -12.82
N ALA A 215 -2.43 15.71 -11.58
CA ALA A 215 -3.17 14.58 -11.03
C ALA A 215 -4.64 14.88 -10.69
N LEU A 216 -5.00 16.16 -10.59
CA LEU A 216 -6.36 16.60 -10.24
C LEU A 216 -7.08 17.27 -11.43
N ALA A 217 -6.38 17.58 -12.52
CA ALA A 217 -6.90 18.35 -13.64
C ALA A 217 -8.16 17.74 -14.29
N ASP A 218 -8.28 16.41 -14.27
CA ASP A 218 -9.45 15.68 -14.80
C ASP A 218 -10.76 15.98 -14.04
N TYR A 219 -10.69 16.48 -12.80
CA TYR A 219 -11.89 16.92 -12.06
C TYR A 219 -12.47 18.25 -12.61
N GLY A 220 -11.66 19.00 -13.35
CA GLY A 220 -12.01 20.28 -13.99
C GLY A 220 -12.11 21.46 -13.01
N THR A 221 -12.89 21.33 -11.95
CA THR A 221 -13.11 22.38 -10.94
C THR A 221 -13.08 21.81 -9.51
N ALA A 222 -12.94 22.69 -8.52
CA ALA A 222 -13.06 22.33 -7.11
C ALA A 222 -14.40 21.67 -6.79
N GLN A 223 -15.50 22.18 -7.39
CA GLN A 223 -16.83 21.59 -7.22
C GLN A 223 -16.90 20.21 -7.91
N GLY A 224 -16.38 20.08 -9.13
CA GLY A 224 -16.32 18.81 -9.85
C GLY A 224 -15.53 17.74 -9.08
N MET A 225 -14.44 18.13 -8.42
CA MET A 225 -13.69 17.25 -7.52
C MET A 225 -14.53 16.81 -6.32
N LYS A 226 -15.22 17.73 -5.64
CA LYS A 226 -16.12 17.42 -4.52
C LYS A 226 -17.23 16.46 -4.93
N ASP A 227 -17.89 16.72 -6.04
CA ASP A 227 -19.00 15.90 -6.53
C ASP A 227 -18.54 14.49 -6.91
N THR A 228 -17.38 14.38 -7.56
CA THR A 228 -16.82 13.08 -7.93
C THR A 228 -16.39 12.27 -6.71
N ILE A 229 -15.73 12.90 -5.73
CA ILE A 229 -15.31 12.22 -4.49
C ILE A 229 -16.54 11.80 -3.70
N ARG A 230 -17.54 12.66 -3.52
CA ARG A 230 -18.80 12.32 -2.84
C ARG A 230 -19.46 11.11 -3.50
N THR A 231 -19.63 11.14 -4.82
CA THR A 231 -20.23 10.03 -5.56
C THR A 231 -19.45 8.74 -5.36
N SER A 232 -18.12 8.78 -5.44
CA SER A 232 -17.28 7.60 -5.18
C SER A 232 -17.41 7.07 -3.76
N MET A 233 -17.49 7.95 -2.76
CA MET A 233 -17.68 7.54 -1.37
C MET A 233 -19.06 6.92 -1.14
N GLU A 234 -20.09 7.51 -1.76
CA GLU A 234 -21.47 6.98 -1.70
C GLU A 234 -21.58 5.63 -2.41
N ASP A 235 -20.94 5.47 -3.59
CA ASP A 235 -20.87 4.21 -4.30
C ASP A 235 -20.19 3.14 -3.44
N ASN A 236 -19.03 3.45 -2.84
CA ASN A 236 -18.30 2.52 -1.98
C ASN A 236 -19.11 2.10 -0.73
N LYS A 237 -19.81 3.04 -0.08
CA LYS A 237 -20.69 2.71 1.05
C LYS A 237 -21.82 1.79 0.63
N ALA A 238 -22.47 2.09 -0.50
CA ALA A 238 -23.57 1.29 -1.02
C ALA A 238 -23.09 -0.13 -1.38
N ASP A 239 -21.96 -0.23 -2.07
CA ASP A 239 -21.36 -1.51 -2.47
C ASP A 239 -21.00 -2.36 -1.24
N ASN A 240 -20.38 -1.75 -0.23
CA ASN A 240 -20.05 -2.43 1.03
C ASN A 240 -21.30 -2.92 1.76
N TYR A 241 -22.32 -2.08 1.86
CA TYR A 241 -23.60 -2.48 2.46
C TYR A 241 -24.21 -3.69 1.75
N VAL A 242 -24.26 -3.67 0.42
CA VAL A 242 -24.82 -4.76 -0.38
C VAL A 242 -24.05 -6.06 -0.17
N LEU A 243 -22.72 -6.01 -0.25
CA LEU A 243 -21.88 -7.20 -0.10
C LEU A 243 -21.98 -7.77 1.32
N GLN A 244 -21.93 -6.90 2.33
CA GLN A 244 -22.06 -7.33 3.74
C GLN A 244 -23.42 -7.93 3.99
N LYS A 245 -24.50 -7.32 3.48
CA LYS A 245 -25.84 -7.85 3.63
C LYS A 245 -25.99 -9.24 3.01
N VAL A 246 -25.47 -9.44 1.79
CA VAL A 246 -25.49 -10.75 1.15
C VAL A 246 -24.68 -11.76 1.97
N LEU A 247 -23.50 -11.37 2.45
CA LEU A 247 -22.63 -12.22 3.26
C LEU A 247 -23.28 -12.64 4.56
N ASP A 248 -23.94 -11.71 5.27
CA ASP A 248 -24.61 -11.97 6.54
C ASP A 248 -25.82 -12.91 6.41
N GLU A 249 -26.49 -12.89 5.25
CA GLU A 249 -27.63 -13.73 4.94
C GLU A 249 -27.22 -15.11 4.36
N CYS A 250 -25.94 -15.30 3.99
CA CYS A 250 -25.40 -16.59 3.56
C CYS A 250 -25.38 -17.61 4.68
N GLN A 251 -25.64 -18.86 4.35
CA GLN A 251 -25.45 -19.98 5.27
C GLN A 251 -24.30 -20.83 4.77
N PHE A 252 -23.23 -20.87 5.55
CA PHE A 252 -22.01 -21.62 5.21
C PHE A 252 -21.99 -22.97 5.91
N SER A 253 -21.51 -23.99 5.18
CA SER A 253 -21.05 -25.26 5.77
C SER A 253 -19.65 -25.09 6.31
N GLU A 254 -19.17 -26.05 7.09
CA GLU A 254 -17.77 -26.10 7.53
C GLU A 254 -16.82 -26.18 6.34
N PHE A 255 -15.79 -25.35 6.34
CA PHE A 255 -14.79 -25.34 5.28
C PHE A 255 -13.80 -26.52 5.44
N PRO A 256 -13.37 -27.14 4.34
CA PRO A 256 -12.34 -28.19 4.40
C PRO A 256 -11.07 -27.69 5.10
N ALA A 257 -10.57 -28.44 6.09
CA ALA A 257 -9.40 -28.06 6.86
C ALA A 257 -8.15 -27.83 5.98
N ASP A 258 -7.98 -28.63 4.93
CA ASP A 258 -6.86 -28.51 3.99
C ASP A 258 -6.91 -27.16 3.24
N LEU A 259 -8.10 -26.68 2.87
CA LEU A 259 -8.26 -25.38 2.23
C LEU A 259 -7.91 -24.23 3.19
N VAL A 260 -8.40 -24.31 4.44
CA VAL A 260 -8.07 -23.31 5.48
C VAL A 260 -6.57 -23.26 5.72
N ASN A 261 -5.93 -24.44 5.87
CA ASN A 261 -4.48 -24.53 6.08
C ASN A 261 -3.68 -23.93 4.92
N GLN A 262 -4.08 -24.17 3.67
CA GLN A 262 -3.42 -23.58 2.51
C GLN A 262 -3.49 -22.04 2.50
N LEU A 263 -4.63 -21.44 2.89
CA LEU A 263 -4.72 -19.99 3.02
C LEU A 263 -3.85 -19.45 4.16
N VAL A 264 -3.76 -20.18 5.27
CA VAL A 264 -2.85 -19.84 6.39
C VAL A 264 -1.40 -19.86 5.90
N ASP A 265 -1.01 -20.88 5.13
CA ASP A 265 0.34 -20.97 4.58
C ASP A 265 0.66 -19.83 3.63
N VAL A 266 -0.30 -19.41 2.77
CA VAL A 266 -0.17 -18.20 1.94
C VAL A 266 0.04 -16.95 2.81
N SER A 267 -0.76 -16.79 3.86
CA SER A 267 -0.67 -15.64 4.78
C SER A 267 0.66 -15.62 5.53
N MET A 268 1.17 -16.79 5.94
CA MET A 268 2.48 -16.92 6.57
C MET A 268 3.61 -16.55 5.61
N ALA A 269 3.55 -17.01 4.36
CA ALA A 269 4.55 -16.67 3.34
C ALA A 269 4.53 -15.17 3.02
N GLN A 270 3.37 -14.53 2.95
CA GLN A 270 3.24 -13.09 2.79
C GLN A 270 3.87 -12.33 3.96
N PHE A 271 3.61 -12.77 5.19
CA PHE A 271 4.19 -12.18 6.38
C PHE A 271 5.72 -12.30 6.39
N GLU A 272 6.26 -13.46 6.02
CA GLU A 272 7.70 -13.69 5.91
C GLU A 272 8.35 -12.79 4.83
N SER A 273 7.72 -12.70 3.66
CA SER A 273 8.18 -11.82 2.59
C SER A 273 8.19 -10.35 3.01
N GLN A 274 7.15 -9.91 3.73
CA GLN A 274 7.07 -8.55 4.23
C GLN A 274 8.13 -8.27 5.31
N ALA A 275 8.31 -9.18 6.28
CA ALA A 275 9.34 -9.05 7.31
C ALA A 275 10.75 -8.95 6.68
N SER A 276 11.02 -9.82 5.71
CA SER A 276 12.29 -9.81 4.96
C SER A 276 12.52 -8.50 4.20
N ALA A 277 11.48 -7.94 3.58
CA ALA A 277 11.57 -6.65 2.87
C ALA A 277 11.95 -5.48 3.80
N TYR A 278 11.58 -5.57 5.08
CA TYR A 278 11.97 -4.61 6.11
C TYR A 278 13.28 -5.00 6.85
N GLY A 279 13.94 -6.08 6.44
CA GLY A 279 15.16 -6.56 7.09
C GLY A 279 14.93 -7.11 8.51
N LEU A 280 13.71 -7.53 8.82
CA LEU A 280 13.32 -8.06 10.12
C LEU A 280 13.40 -9.59 10.12
N ASP A 281 13.91 -10.18 11.21
CA ASP A 281 13.73 -11.60 11.47
C ASP A 281 12.28 -11.89 11.92
N MET A 282 11.86 -13.15 11.77
CA MET A 282 10.49 -13.58 12.03
C MET A 282 10.04 -13.43 13.49
N GLU A 283 10.97 -13.53 14.44
CA GLU A 283 10.65 -13.37 15.87
C GLU A 283 10.36 -11.92 16.19
N THR A 284 11.23 -11.02 15.72
CA THR A 284 11.03 -9.57 15.84
C THR A 284 9.74 -9.12 15.16
N ALA A 285 9.50 -9.56 13.91
CA ALA A 285 8.28 -9.20 13.18
C ALA A 285 7.01 -9.67 13.90
N ARG A 286 6.99 -10.91 14.42
CA ARG A 286 5.86 -11.44 15.23
C ARG A 286 5.63 -10.62 16.49
N SER A 287 6.71 -10.30 17.22
CA SER A 287 6.62 -9.51 18.44
C SER A 287 6.06 -8.11 18.18
N MET A 288 6.48 -7.44 17.11
CA MET A 288 5.95 -6.12 16.70
C MET A 288 4.45 -6.16 16.37
N MET A 289 3.97 -7.28 15.83
CA MET A 289 2.55 -7.51 15.53
C MET A 289 1.75 -8.03 16.73
N GLY A 290 2.39 -8.23 17.89
CA GLY A 290 1.75 -8.69 19.12
C GLY A 290 1.49 -10.19 19.21
N TYR A 291 2.14 -11.01 18.37
CA TYR A 291 2.05 -12.45 18.46
C TYR A 291 3.09 -13.01 19.44
N GLU A 292 2.65 -13.79 20.41
CA GLU A 292 3.52 -14.41 21.44
C GLU A 292 4.35 -15.59 20.88
N SER A 293 3.86 -16.25 19.81
CA SER A 293 4.50 -17.41 19.19
C SER A 293 4.02 -17.60 17.75
N GLU A 294 4.69 -18.49 17.01
CA GLU A 294 4.23 -18.91 15.68
C GLU A 294 2.88 -19.62 15.74
N ASP A 295 2.64 -20.43 16.78
CA ASP A 295 1.35 -21.12 16.96
C ASP A 295 0.22 -20.12 17.19
N ALA A 296 0.43 -19.08 18.01
CA ALA A 296 -0.55 -18.01 18.23
C ALA A 296 -0.81 -17.20 16.95
N GLN A 297 0.23 -16.95 16.16
CA GLN A 297 0.09 -16.30 14.85
C GLN A 297 -0.73 -17.18 13.90
N ARG A 298 -0.43 -18.49 13.79
CA ARG A 298 -1.18 -19.43 12.94
C ARG A 298 -2.64 -19.56 13.38
N GLU A 299 -2.92 -19.57 14.67
CA GLU A 299 -4.29 -19.59 15.20
C GLU A 299 -5.07 -18.33 14.78
N ALA A 300 -4.47 -17.14 14.95
CA ALA A 300 -5.08 -15.87 14.50
C ALA A 300 -5.30 -15.86 12.98
N MET A 301 -4.31 -16.32 12.19
CA MET A 301 -4.44 -16.43 10.75
C MET A 301 -5.48 -17.45 10.31
N THR A 302 -5.68 -18.54 11.08
CA THR A 302 -6.74 -19.53 10.83
C THR A 302 -8.13 -18.90 10.95
N ALA A 303 -8.37 -18.12 12.01
CA ALA A 303 -9.62 -17.39 12.16
C ALA A 303 -9.85 -16.39 11.02
N SER A 304 -8.82 -15.65 10.64
CA SER A 304 -8.88 -14.72 9.51
C SER A 304 -9.15 -15.44 8.19
N ALA A 305 -8.48 -16.57 7.92
CA ALA A 305 -8.67 -17.36 6.71
C ALA A 305 -10.12 -17.89 6.60
N GLN A 306 -10.72 -18.30 7.71
CA GLN A 306 -12.12 -18.74 7.72
C GLN A 306 -13.09 -17.62 7.37
N GLU A 307 -12.86 -16.40 7.87
CA GLU A 307 -13.68 -15.23 7.50
C GLU A 307 -13.49 -14.83 6.03
N GLN A 308 -12.26 -14.86 5.55
CA GLN A 308 -11.95 -14.59 4.14
C GLN A 308 -12.62 -15.60 3.21
N LEU A 309 -12.59 -16.89 3.57
CA LEU A 309 -13.22 -17.94 2.80
C LEU A 309 -14.73 -17.73 2.62
N LYS A 310 -15.42 -17.15 3.59
CA LYS A 310 -16.84 -16.83 3.45
C LYS A 310 -17.08 -15.92 2.23
N THR A 311 -16.29 -14.85 2.11
CA THR A 311 -16.40 -13.93 0.97
C THR A 311 -16.01 -14.59 -0.34
N VAL A 312 -14.89 -15.31 -0.37
CA VAL A 312 -14.42 -16.03 -1.57
C VAL A 312 -15.45 -17.05 -2.04
N VAL A 313 -15.93 -17.91 -1.13
CA VAL A 313 -16.90 -18.97 -1.44
C VAL A 313 -18.24 -18.38 -1.88
N MET A 314 -18.71 -17.29 -1.25
CA MET A 314 -19.93 -16.59 -1.66
C MET A 314 -19.80 -16.05 -3.09
N LEU A 315 -18.74 -15.29 -3.38
CA LEU A 315 -18.55 -14.68 -4.70
C LEU A 315 -18.30 -15.72 -5.79
N GLU A 316 -17.52 -16.78 -5.51
CA GLU A 316 -17.30 -17.87 -6.45
C GLU A 316 -18.59 -18.66 -6.73
N ALA A 317 -19.42 -18.90 -5.70
CA ALA A 317 -20.72 -19.53 -5.89
C ALA A 317 -21.67 -18.66 -6.74
N ILE A 318 -21.65 -17.35 -6.54
CA ILE A 318 -22.36 -16.38 -7.38
C ILE A 318 -21.82 -16.42 -8.82
N ALA A 319 -20.51 -16.35 -9.01
CA ALA A 319 -19.88 -16.42 -10.32
C ALA A 319 -20.32 -17.69 -11.07
N LYS A 320 -20.31 -18.83 -10.39
CA LYS A 320 -20.78 -20.10 -10.93
C LYS A 320 -22.28 -20.06 -11.29
N ALA A 321 -23.13 -19.54 -10.41
CA ALA A 321 -24.58 -19.43 -10.66
C ALA A 321 -24.91 -18.55 -11.88
N GLU A 322 -24.07 -17.54 -12.15
CA GLU A 322 -24.22 -16.58 -13.24
C GLU A 322 -23.43 -16.97 -14.49
N GLY A 323 -22.64 -18.06 -14.44
CA GLY A 323 -21.85 -18.53 -15.56
C GLY A 323 -20.67 -17.60 -15.90
N LEU A 324 -20.15 -16.85 -14.92
CA LEU A 324 -18.96 -15.99 -15.12
C LEU A 324 -17.74 -16.86 -15.31
N THR A 325 -16.89 -16.46 -16.25
CA THR A 325 -15.60 -17.12 -16.54
C THR A 325 -14.56 -16.07 -16.86
N VAL A 326 -13.29 -16.40 -16.65
CA VAL A 326 -12.17 -15.49 -16.93
C VAL A 326 -11.38 -16.04 -18.11
N ASP A 327 -11.31 -15.27 -19.17
CA ASP A 327 -10.46 -15.53 -20.35
C ASP A 327 -9.31 -14.52 -20.44
N GLU A 328 -8.48 -14.63 -21.47
CA GLU A 328 -7.34 -13.74 -21.69
C GLU A 328 -7.75 -12.28 -21.89
N ASP A 329 -8.90 -12.04 -22.53
CA ASP A 329 -9.41 -10.69 -22.76
C ASP A 329 -9.87 -10.06 -21.44
N ALA A 330 -10.52 -10.84 -20.56
CA ALA A 330 -10.92 -10.40 -19.23
C ALA A 330 -9.70 -10.04 -18.37
N LEU A 331 -8.65 -10.87 -18.35
CA LEU A 331 -7.39 -10.58 -17.68
C LEU A 331 -6.75 -9.30 -18.21
N THR A 332 -6.58 -9.19 -19.53
CA THR A 332 -5.98 -8.03 -20.19
C THR A 332 -6.75 -6.74 -19.84
N ASN A 333 -8.07 -6.79 -19.92
CA ASN A 333 -8.92 -5.64 -19.59
C ASN A 333 -8.82 -5.25 -18.11
N TYR A 334 -8.84 -6.24 -17.21
CA TYR A 334 -8.70 -5.99 -15.77
C TYR A 334 -7.37 -5.30 -15.45
N PHE A 335 -6.25 -5.83 -15.94
CA PHE A 335 -4.93 -5.26 -15.70
C PHE A 335 -4.75 -3.90 -16.36
N SER A 336 -5.24 -3.72 -17.57
CA SER A 336 -5.22 -2.43 -18.27
C SER A 336 -6.02 -1.36 -17.50
N THR A 337 -7.17 -1.73 -16.94
CA THR A 337 -8.07 -0.81 -16.25
C THR A 337 -7.61 -0.53 -14.83
N ASN A 338 -7.22 -1.54 -14.07
CA ASN A 338 -6.98 -1.43 -12.63
C ASN A 338 -5.51 -1.26 -12.27
N VAL A 339 -4.58 -1.77 -13.11
CA VAL A 339 -3.13 -1.71 -12.85
C VAL A 339 -2.43 -0.73 -13.81
N GLY A 340 -3.07 -0.38 -14.94
CA GLY A 340 -2.51 0.53 -15.93
C GLY A 340 -1.57 -0.15 -16.94
N THR A 341 -1.56 -1.47 -17.01
CA THR A 341 -0.78 -2.25 -18.00
C THR A 341 -1.60 -3.39 -18.58
N SER A 342 -1.46 -3.64 -19.89
CA SER A 342 -2.00 -4.85 -20.52
C SER A 342 -1.04 -6.04 -20.45
N ASP A 343 0.23 -5.81 -20.09
CA ASP A 343 1.21 -6.86 -19.86
C ASP A 343 1.23 -7.24 -18.37
N TYR A 344 0.61 -8.36 -18.05
CA TYR A 344 0.56 -8.91 -16.70
C TYR A 344 1.50 -10.13 -16.50
N SER A 345 2.42 -10.36 -17.43
CA SER A 345 3.33 -11.53 -17.40
C SER A 345 4.16 -11.63 -16.12
N ALA A 346 4.65 -10.49 -15.61
CA ALA A 346 5.39 -10.44 -14.35
C ALA A 346 4.52 -10.84 -13.14
N TYR A 347 3.27 -10.39 -13.10
CA TYR A 347 2.32 -10.77 -12.07
C TYR A 347 1.96 -12.27 -12.16
N GLN A 348 1.78 -12.77 -13.37
CA GLN A 348 1.51 -14.20 -13.59
C GLN A 348 2.69 -15.08 -13.17
N THR A 349 3.93 -14.64 -13.42
CA THR A 349 5.13 -15.34 -12.94
C THR A 349 5.18 -15.37 -11.43
N TYR A 350 4.90 -14.25 -10.79
CA TYR A 350 5.00 -14.15 -9.31
C TYR A 350 3.86 -14.87 -8.60
N TYR A 351 2.59 -14.63 -9.00
CA TYR A 351 1.40 -15.13 -8.28
C TYR A 351 0.79 -16.41 -8.86
N GLY A 352 1.10 -16.73 -10.09
CA GLY A 352 0.46 -17.81 -10.85
C GLY A 352 -0.86 -17.39 -11.50
N ARG A 353 -1.23 -18.12 -12.55
CA ARG A 353 -2.45 -17.85 -13.33
C ARG A 353 -3.72 -17.96 -12.49
N GLY A 354 -3.82 -19.01 -11.65
CA GLY A 354 -5.00 -19.24 -10.82
C GLY A 354 -5.34 -18.03 -9.93
N TYR A 355 -4.33 -17.42 -9.32
CA TYR A 355 -4.50 -16.25 -8.48
C TYR A 355 -5.02 -15.03 -9.27
N LEU A 356 -4.46 -14.78 -10.47
CA LEU A 356 -4.93 -13.68 -11.31
C LEU A 356 -6.36 -13.90 -11.78
N CYS A 357 -6.69 -15.12 -12.20
CA CYS A 357 -8.06 -15.47 -12.60
C CYS A 357 -9.04 -15.37 -11.42
N GLN A 358 -8.65 -15.77 -10.20
CA GLN A 358 -9.50 -15.60 -9.02
C GLN A 358 -9.80 -14.12 -8.76
N ALA A 359 -8.79 -13.25 -8.81
CA ALA A 359 -8.99 -11.82 -8.61
C ALA A 359 -10.05 -11.25 -9.58
N VAL A 360 -9.93 -11.57 -10.87
CA VAL A 360 -10.88 -11.10 -11.89
C VAL A 360 -12.27 -11.74 -11.75
N LEU A 361 -12.33 -13.03 -11.39
CA LEU A 361 -13.60 -13.74 -11.20
C LEU A 361 -14.40 -13.17 -10.03
N LEU A 362 -13.74 -12.94 -8.89
CA LEU A 362 -14.38 -12.40 -7.70
C LEU A 362 -14.79 -10.93 -7.90
N ASP A 363 -13.96 -10.12 -8.57
CA ASP A 363 -14.27 -8.74 -8.93
C ASP A 363 -15.51 -8.69 -9.83
N SER A 364 -15.59 -9.55 -10.86
CA SER A 364 -16.75 -9.64 -11.75
C SER A 364 -18.02 -10.07 -11.03
N ALA A 365 -17.93 -10.99 -10.07
CA ALA A 365 -19.07 -11.41 -9.26
C ALA A 365 -19.54 -10.28 -8.30
N MET A 366 -18.59 -9.55 -7.71
CA MET A 366 -18.84 -8.40 -6.87
C MET A 366 -19.55 -7.29 -7.66
N ASP A 367 -19.02 -6.94 -8.84
CA ASP A 367 -19.60 -5.94 -9.72
C ASP A 367 -21.04 -6.30 -10.15
N LEU A 368 -21.30 -7.58 -10.41
CA LEU A 368 -22.65 -8.05 -10.74
C LEU A 368 -23.63 -7.84 -9.58
N VAL A 369 -23.21 -8.13 -8.37
CA VAL A 369 -24.04 -7.97 -7.16
C VAL A 369 -24.30 -6.50 -6.91
N THR A 370 -23.25 -5.67 -6.85
CA THR A 370 -23.35 -4.25 -6.49
C THR A 370 -24.06 -3.42 -7.57
N SER A 371 -23.75 -3.67 -8.85
CA SER A 371 -24.41 -2.96 -9.97
C SER A 371 -25.90 -3.26 -10.10
N SER A 372 -26.36 -4.39 -9.57
CA SER A 372 -27.79 -4.75 -9.54
C SER A 372 -28.57 -4.10 -8.39
N ALA A 373 -27.87 -3.46 -7.44
CA ALA A 373 -28.50 -2.85 -6.26
C ALA A 373 -29.38 -1.65 -6.63
N VAL A 374 -30.37 -1.38 -5.79
CA VAL A 374 -31.33 -0.28 -5.98
C VAL A 374 -31.22 0.67 -4.80
N ARG A 375 -30.80 1.90 -5.05
CA ARG A 375 -30.80 2.97 -4.04
C ARG A 375 -32.24 3.45 -3.81
N ALA A 376 -32.70 3.41 -2.54
CA ALA A 376 -34.04 3.77 -2.13
C ALA A 376 -34.09 5.20 -1.57
#